data_cf59bb1b930e65dca9b0dc8b3ed34d0d
#
_entry.id   cf59bb1b930e65dca9b0dc8b3ed34d0d
#
_cell.length_a   1.000
_cell.length_b   1.000
_cell.length_c   1.000
_cell.angle_alpha   90.00
_cell.angle_beta   90.00
_cell.angle_gamma   90.00
#
_symmetry.space_group_name_H-M   'P 1'
#
loop_
_entity.id
_entity.type
_entity.pdbx_description
1 polymer ?
#
loop_
_entity_poly.entity_id
_entity_poly.type
_entity_poly.pdbx_seq_one_letter_code
_entity_poly.pdbx_strand_id
1 'polypeptide(L)'
;MAYVISAIMLLISVSSLFINGLNQGVDFVGGRTYTVRFDKDVNAQEIQDNLIATFGSAEAKTYGGDNQLKITTKYKVDETGTEVDEEIERMLFETVKKDMPATMTYEDFVGDGQGKTIGRMEYYKVSPTIADDIKKDSFWAVFGSLVVVFLYIL
;
A
#
# COMPACT_ATOMS: atom_id res chain seq x y z
N MET A 1 5.91 18.58 -37.28
CA MET A 1 6.82 17.64 -36.59
C MET A 1 6.45 17.45 -35.12
N ALA A 2 6.32 18.51 -34.29
CA ALA A 2 6.01 18.37 -32.87
C ALA A 2 4.69 17.61 -32.59
N TYR A 3 3.62 17.91 -33.30
CA TYR A 3 2.32 17.21 -33.14
C TYR A 3 2.37 15.73 -33.46
N VAL A 4 3.20 15.31 -34.42
CA VAL A 4 3.35 13.88 -34.77
C VAL A 4 4.09 13.15 -33.65
N ILE A 5 5.14 13.74 -33.10
CA ILE A 5 5.88 13.17 -31.96
C ILE A 5 4.96 13.05 -30.73
N SER A 6 4.20 14.11 -30.42
CA SER A 6 3.25 14.09 -29.30
C SER A 6 2.18 13.02 -29.48
N ALA A 7 1.62 12.87 -30.69
CA ALA A 7 0.62 11.84 -30.96
C ALA A 7 1.18 10.43 -30.80
N ILE A 8 2.42 10.17 -31.27
CA ILE A 8 3.08 8.86 -31.09
C ILE A 8 3.32 8.59 -29.61
N MET A 9 3.84 9.55 -28.84
CA MET A 9 4.07 9.38 -27.40
C MET A 9 2.75 9.12 -26.65
N LEU A 10 1.68 9.81 -27.04
CA LEU A 10 0.36 9.60 -26.43
C LEU A 10 -0.18 8.20 -26.74
N LEU A 11 -0.05 7.71 -27.96
CA LEU A 11 -0.45 6.37 -28.36
C LEU A 11 0.35 5.29 -27.60
N ILE A 12 1.67 5.48 -27.45
CA ILE A 12 2.51 4.56 -26.69
C ILE A 12 2.10 4.54 -25.21
N SER A 13 1.85 5.71 -24.61
CA SER A 13 1.40 5.82 -23.21
C SER A 13 0.06 5.13 -22.99
N VAL A 14 -0.91 5.38 -23.84
CA VAL A 14 -2.25 4.77 -23.75
C VAL A 14 -2.15 3.26 -23.95
N SER A 15 -1.40 2.81 -24.95
CA SER A 15 -1.18 1.37 -25.18
C SER A 15 -0.50 0.69 -23.99
N SER A 16 0.51 1.32 -23.41
CA SER A 16 1.20 0.83 -22.20
C SER A 16 0.24 0.69 -21.03
N LEU A 17 -0.67 1.65 -20.84
CA LEU A 17 -1.67 1.63 -19.79
C LEU A 17 -2.62 0.42 -19.92
N PHE A 18 -3.03 0.07 -21.14
CA PHE A 18 -3.89 -1.09 -21.38
C PHE A 18 -3.15 -2.42 -21.25
N ILE A 19 -1.86 -2.48 -21.61
CA ILE A 19 -1.07 -3.72 -21.57
C ILE A 19 -0.58 -4.01 -20.13
N ASN A 20 -0.03 -3.00 -19.46
CA ASN A 20 0.59 -3.16 -18.13
C ASN A 20 -0.40 -2.89 -16.99
N GLY A 21 -1.55 -2.26 -17.26
CA GLY A 21 -2.50 -1.84 -16.24
C GLY A 21 -1.96 -0.74 -15.32
N LEU A 22 -2.73 -0.43 -14.29
CA LEU A 22 -2.35 0.48 -13.22
C LEU A 22 -2.09 -0.33 -11.94
N ASN A 23 -0.94 -0.15 -11.31
CA ASN A 23 -0.72 -0.66 -9.97
C ASN A 23 -1.45 0.26 -8.98
N GLN A 24 -2.69 -0.11 -8.65
CA GLN A 24 -3.56 0.66 -7.77
C GLN A 24 -3.20 0.37 -6.31
N GLY A 25 -3.18 1.43 -5.50
CA GLY A 25 -3.03 1.32 -4.05
C GLY A 25 -4.21 0.62 -3.37
N VAL A 26 -4.06 0.29 -2.09
CA VAL A 26 -5.09 -0.42 -1.30
C VAL A 26 -6.38 0.38 -1.15
N ASP A 27 -6.33 1.71 -1.27
CA ASP A 27 -7.51 2.57 -1.24
C ASP A 27 -8.46 2.31 -2.42
N PHE A 28 -7.93 1.75 -3.53
CA PHE A 28 -8.70 1.46 -4.74
C PHE A 28 -8.96 -0.03 -5.01
N VAL A 29 -8.30 -0.92 -4.30
CA VAL A 29 -8.47 -2.38 -4.48
C VAL A 29 -8.73 -3.12 -3.18
N GLY A 30 -8.65 -2.42 -2.06
CA GLY A 30 -8.67 -3.01 -0.72
C GLY A 30 -7.31 -3.55 -0.31
N GLY A 31 -7.17 -3.83 0.97
CA GLY A 31 -5.95 -4.39 1.55
C GLY A 31 -5.71 -3.93 2.98
N ARG A 32 -4.55 -4.32 3.50
CA ARG A 32 -4.10 -3.98 4.84
C ARG A 32 -2.81 -3.18 4.77
N THR A 33 -2.72 -2.14 5.57
CA THR A 33 -1.54 -1.30 5.67
C THR A 33 -1.07 -1.24 7.12
N TYR A 34 0.22 -1.46 7.30
CA TYR A 34 0.91 -1.43 8.59
C TYR A 34 2.02 -0.39 8.53
N THR A 35 2.09 0.49 9.53
CA THR A 35 3.27 1.32 9.74
C THR A 35 4.14 0.64 10.80
N VAL A 36 5.32 0.18 10.41
CA VAL A 36 6.24 -0.56 11.27
C VAL A 36 7.50 0.26 11.48
N ARG A 37 7.90 0.46 12.73
CA ARG A 37 9.14 1.14 13.13
C ARG A 37 10.13 0.15 13.70
N PHE A 38 11.36 0.25 13.22
CA PHE A 38 12.50 -0.57 13.63
C PHE A 38 13.39 0.21 14.62
N ASP A 39 14.28 -0.49 15.29
CA ASP A 39 15.28 0.10 16.20
C ASP A 39 16.48 0.69 15.44
N LYS A 40 16.65 0.32 14.17
CA LYS A 40 17.73 0.74 13.26
C LYS A 40 17.18 1.06 11.88
N ASP A 41 17.97 1.72 11.08
CA ASP A 41 17.66 1.92 9.67
C ASP A 41 17.61 0.58 8.93
N VAL A 42 16.63 0.44 8.04
CA VAL A 42 16.36 -0.80 7.32
C VAL A 42 16.28 -0.56 5.82
N ASN A 43 16.61 -1.60 5.05
CA ASN A 43 16.48 -1.56 3.61
C ASN A 43 15.05 -1.94 3.21
N ALA A 44 14.25 -0.95 2.78
CA ALA A 44 12.87 -1.16 2.36
C ALA A 44 12.73 -2.19 1.24
N GLN A 45 13.66 -2.25 0.29
CA GLN A 45 13.62 -3.20 -0.82
C GLN A 45 13.83 -4.65 -0.33
N GLU A 46 14.81 -4.88 0.55
CA GLU A 46 15.06 -6.20 1.11
C GLU A 46 13.86 -6.73 1.91
N ILE A 47 13.28 -5.85 2.73
CA ILE A 47 12.06 -6.20 3.49
C ILE A 47 10.90 -6.47 2.54
N GLN A 48 10.71 -5.65 1.49
CA GLN A 48 9.69 -5.88 0.48
C GLN A 48 9.83 -7.24 -0.20
N ASP A 49 11.04 -7.63 -0.59
CA ASP A 49 11.28 -8.91 -1.26
C ASP A 49 10.94 -10.10 -0.35
N ASN A 50 11.26 -10.01 0.95
CA ASN A 50 10.86 -11.01 1.94
C ASN A 50 9.34 -11.06 2.13
N LEU A 51 8.69 -9.90 2.16
CA LEU A 51 7.23 -9.81 2.30
C LEU A 51 6.51 -10.34 1.05
N ILE A 52 7.06 -10.10 -0.14
CA ILE A 52 6.52 -10.68 -1.39
C ILE A 52 6.62 -12.20 -1.36
N ALA A 53 7.74 -12.76 -0.86
CA ALA A 53 7.89 -14.20 -0.70
C ALA A 53 6.86 -14.80 0.28
N THR A 54 6.47 -14.05 1.32
CA THR A 54 5.51 -14.48 2.33
C THR A 54 4.05 -14.33 1.89
N PHE A 55 3.70 -13.16 1.32
CA PHE A 55 2.31 -12.78 1.01
C PHE A 55 1.96 -12.89 -0.48
N GLY A 56 2.91 -13.17 -1.36
CA GLY A 56 2.72 -13.15 -2.82
C GLY A 56 2.62 -11.75 -3.42
N SER A 57 2.17 -10.75 -2.63
CA SER A 57 2.13 -9.34 -3.04
C SER A 57 2.29 -8.45 -1.81
N ALA A 58 3.30 -7.60 -1.81
CA ALA A 58 3.52 -6.61 -0.76
C ALA A 58 4.27 -5.40 -1.33
N GLU A 59 4.06 -4.26 -0.73
CA GLU A 59 4.80 -3.04 -0.99
C GLU A 59 5.32 -2.52 0.35
N ALA A 60 6.61 -2.18 0.40
CA ALA A 60 7.23 -1.56 1.56
C ALA A 60 7.92 -0.27 1.14
N LYS A 61 7.52 0.84 1.75
CA LYS A 61 8.06 2.18 1.48
C LYS A 61 8.52 2.82 2.77
N THR A 62 9.64 3.53 2.71
CA THR A 62 10.10 4.38 3.80
C THR A 62 9.05 5.45 4.11
N TYR A 63 8.73 5.65 5.39
CA TYR A 63 7.69 6.57 5.84
C TYR A 63 8.13 7.34 7.09
N GLY A 64 8.44 8.61 6.93
CA GLY A 64 8.82 9.52 8.02
C GLY A 64 10.26 9.40 8.50
N GLY A 65 10.93 8.26 8.31
CA GLY A 65 12.33 8.04 8.67
C GLY A 65 12.83 6.74 8.06
N ASP A 66 14.16 6.57 7.95
CA ASP A 66 14.79 5.40 7.33
C ASP A 66 14.61 4.13 8.17
N ASN A 67 14.23 4.28 9.43
CA ASN A 67 13.90 3.19 10.35
C ASN A 67 12.40 2.90 10.42
N GLN A 68 11.56 3.47 9.53
CA GLN A 68 10.12 3.24 9.56
C GLN A 68 9.61 2.95 8.16
N LEU A 69 8.84 1.87 8.03
CA LEU A 69 8.26 1.45 6.78
C LEU A 69 6.73 1.46 6.85
N LYS A 70 6.12 1.89 5.77
CA LYS A 70 4.70 1.67 5.47
C LYS A 70 4.62 0.42 4.59
N ILE A 71 4.05 -0.63 5.15
CA ILE A 71 3.93 -1.96 4.53
C ILE A 71 2.48 -2.17 4.15
N THR A 72 2.24 -2.52 2.89
CA THR A 72 0.91 -2.69 2.34
C THR A 72 0.81 -4.05 1.67
N THR A 73 -0.26 -4.83 1.95
CA THR A 73 -0.50 -6.13 1.32
C THR A 73 -1.97 -6.31 0.96
N LYS A 74 -2.20 -7.03 -0.13
CA LYS A 74 -3.54 -7.46 -0.60
C LYS A 74 -3.82 -8.93 -0.26
N TYR A 75 -2.94 -9.56 0.51
CA TYR A 75 -3.10 -10.96 0.90
C TYR A 75 -4.42 -11.16 1.64
N LYS A 76 -5.19 -12.16 1.21
CA LYS A 76 -6.53 -12.48 1.76
C LYS A 76 -7.44 -11.25 1.87
N VAL A 77 -7.43 -10.37 0.87
CA VAL A 77 -8.19 -9.10 0.88
C VAL A 77 -9.70 -9.32 0.99
N ASP A 78 -10.21 -10.40 0.39
CA ASP A 78 -11.63 -10.76 0.39
C ASP A 78 -12.08 -11.44 1.68
N GLU A 79 -11.13 -11.90 2.50
CA GLU A 79 -11.43 -12.53 3.78
C GLU A 79 -11.56 -11.46 4.86
N THR A 80 -12.71 -11.46 5.55
CA THR A 80 -13.02 -10.54 6.64
C THR A 80 -13.13 -11.30 7.94
N GLY A 81 -12.44 -10.85 8.98
CA GLY A 81 -12.46 -11.45 10.32
C GLY A 81 -11.22 -11.05 11.11
N THR A 82 -11.37 -10.99 12.42
CA THR A 82 -10.26 -10.69 13.33
C THR A 82 -9.20 -11.78 13.31
N GLU A 83 -9.60 -13.04 13.16
CA GLU A 83 -8.70 -14.19 13.09
C GLU A 83 -7.76 -14.10 11.87
N VAL A 84 -8.28 -13.68 10.71
CA VAL A 84 -7.48 -13.48 9.49
C VAL A 84 -6.53 -12.30 9.65
N ASP A 85 -6.99 -11.23 10.28
CA ASP A 85 -6.17 -10.06 10.53
C ASP A 85 -5.01 -10.39 11.49
N GLU A 86 -5.26 -11.17 12.55
CA GLU A 86 -4.22 -11.68 13.46
C GLU A 86 -3.25 -12.64 12.77
N GLU A 87 -3.74 -13.55 11.91
CA GLU A 87 -2.89 -14.44 11.12
C GLU A 87 -1.90 -13.64 10.28
N ILE A 88 -2.40 -12.65 9.53
CA ILE A 88 -1.58 -11.82 8.65
C ILE A 88 -0.57 -10.99 9.44
N GLU A 89 -0.98 -10.46 10.59
CA GLU A 89 -0.11 -9.69 11.46
C GLU A 89 1.00 -10.53 12.08
N ARG A 90 0.69 -11.78 12.44
CA ARG A 90 1.68 -12.75 12.92
C ARG A 90 2.67 -13.13 11.81
N MET A 91 2.20 -13.36 10.59
CA MET A 91 3.07 -13.60 9.43
C MET A 91 3.97 -12.39 9.14
N LEU A 92 3.42 -11.18 9.26
CA LEU A 92 4.19 -9.95 9.12
C LEU A 92 5.30 -9.88 10.17
N PHE A 93 4.97 -10.10 11.45
CA PHE A 93 5.93 -10.08 12.53
C PHE A 93 7.07 -11.10 12.30
N GLU A 94 6.75 -12.35 11.97
CA GLU A 94 7.77 -13.39 11.71
C GLU A 94 8.68 -13.01 10.52
N THR A 95 8.15 -12.32 9.51
CA THR A 95 8.93 -11.90 8.36
C THR A 95 9.90 -10.76 8.70
N VAL A 96 9.48 -9.79 9.53
CA VAL A 96 10.31 -8.63 9.89
C VAL A 96 11.13 -8.84 11.17
N LYS A 97 10.91 -9.93 11.90
CA LYS A 97 11.52 -10.23 13.20
C LYS A 97 13.05 -10.22 13.17
N LYS A 98 13.67 -10.64 12.07
CA LYS A 98 15.13 -10.63 11.89
C LYS A 98 15.73 -9.21 11.95
N ASP A 99 14.93 -8.20 11.62
CA ASP A 99 15.31 -6.79 11.60
C ASP A 99 14.86 -6.03 12.86
N MET A 100 14.24 -6.76 13.82
CA MET A 100 13.80 -6.27 15.12
C MET A 100 14.77 -6.68 16.24
N PRO A 101 14.70 -6.05 17.42
CA PRO A 101 15.43 -6.51 18.60
C PRO A 101 15.10 -7.97 18.94
N ALA A 102 16.12 -8.76 19.29
CA ALA A 102 15.95 -10.19 19.60
C ALA A 102 14.99 -10.47 20.79
N THR A 103 14.76 -9.48 21.63
CA THR A 103 13.84 -9.52 22.79
C THR A 103 12.41 -9.18 22.45
N MET A 104 12.13 -8.72 21.20
CA MET A 104 10.80 -8.33 20.77
C MET A 104 9.88 -9.56 20.72
N THR A 105 8.81 -9.52 21.49
CA THR A 105 7.73 -10.50 21.44
C THR A 105 6.65 -10.07 20.45
N TYR A 106 5.76 -10.98 20.08
CA TYR A 106 4.61 -10.63 19.24
C TYR A 106 3.69 -9.63 19.94
N GLU A 107 3.47 -9.80 21.25
CA GLU A 107 2.67 -8.89 22.08
C GLU A 107 3.27 -7.49 22.12
N ASP A 108 4.60 -7.37 22.20
CA ASP A 108 5.29 -6.07 22.14
C ASP A 108 5.17 -5.43 20.76
N PHE A 109 5.22 -6.27 19.70
CA PHE A 109 5.09 -5.80 18.32
C PHE A 109 3.70 -5.23 18.02
N VAL A 110 2.63 -5.88 18.46
CA VAL A 110 1.24 -5.46 18.18
C VAL A 110 0.68 -4.51 19.24
N GLY A 111 1.19 -4.53 20.46
CA GLY A 111 0.67 -3.76 21.59
C GLY A 111 0.59 -2.26 21.31
N ASP A 112 -0.44 -1.59 21.83
CA ASP A 112 -0.68 -0.15 21.68
C ASP A 112 -0.26 0.64 22.94
N GLY A 113 0.81 0.21 23.63
CA GLY A 113 1.29 0.82 24.86
C GLY A 113 1.71 2.28 24.70
N GLN A 114 1.41 3.12 25.70
CA GLN A 114 1.91 4.50 25.76
C GLN A 114 3.45 4.49 25.79
N GLY A 115 4.07 5.27 24.88
CA GLY A 115 5.53 5.35 24.78
C GLY A 115 6.18 4.29 23.90
N LYS A 116 5.41 3.49 23.16
CA LYS A 116 5.92 2.55 22.17
C LYS A 116 6.71 3.27 21.09
N THR A 117 7.95 2.84 20.87
CA THR A 117 8.87 3.44 19.90
C THR A 117 9.24 2.51 18.76
N ILE A 118 8.99 1.20 18.88
CA ILE A 118 9.38 0.15 17.94
C ILE A 118 8.21 -0.83 17.78
N GLY A 119 8.09 -1.45 16.62
CA GLY A 119 7.03 -2.40 16.27
C GLY A 119 5.94 -1.77 15.40
N ARG A 120 4.74 -2.34 15.40
CA ARG A 120 3.59 -1.81 14.67
C ARG A 120 3.11 -0.52 15.33
N MET A 121 3.21 0.59 14.62
CA MET A 121 2.80 1.92 15.09
C MET A 121 1.36 2.23 14.72
N GLU A 122 0.94 1.77 13.54
CA GLU A 122 -0.39 2.03 12.98
C GLU A 122 -0.83 0.84 12.13
N TYR A 123 -2.12 0.59 12.12
CA TYR A 123 -2.77 -0.40 11.26
C TYR A 123 -4.09 0.15 10.75
N TYR A 124 -4.35 -0.03 9.47
CA TYR A 124 -5.67 0.15 8.91
C TYR A 124 -5.94 -0.83 7.77
N LYS A 125 -7.23 -1.11 7.57
CA LYS A 125 -7.73 -2.03 6.56
C LYS A 125 -8.78 -1.33 5.72
N VAL A 126 -8.70 -1.51 4.40
CA VAL A 126 -9.71 -1.07 3.45
C VAL A 126 -10.35 -2.32 2.85
N SER A 127 -11.67 -2.46 2.99
CA SER A 127 -12.39 -3.58 2.37
C SER A 127 -12.51 -3.36 0.86
N PRO A 128 -12.57 -4.43 0.05
CA PRO A 128 -12.77 -4.30 -1.40
C PRO A 128 -14.03 -3.50 -1.78
N THR A 129 -15.10 -3.66 -1.03
CA THR A 129 -16.36 -2.93 -1.27
C THR A 129 -16.17 -1.41 -1.13
N ILE A 130 -15.50 -0.97 -0.05
CA ILE A 130 -15.19 0.46 0.16
C ILE A 130 -14.24 0.97 -0.92
N ALA A 131 -13.27 0.17 -1.30
CA ALA A 131 -12.33 0.50 -2.36
C ALA A 131 -13.02 0.71 -3.72
N ASP A 132 -14.00 -0.13 -4.06
CA ASP A 132 -14.79 -0.01 -5.29
C ASP A 132 -15.66 1.24 -5.29
N ASP A 133 -16.26 1.60 -4.17
CA ASP A 133 -17.03 2.84 -4.01
C ASP A 133 -16.13 4.07 -4.20
N ILE A 134 -14.98 4.11 -3.53
CA ILE A 134 -13.99 5.19 -3.67
C ILE A 134 -13.54 5.33 -5.12
N LYS A 135 -13.25 4.22 -5.81
CA LYS A 135 -12.83 4.20 -7.20
C LYS A 135 -13.88 4.78 -8.14
N LYS A 136 -15.12 4.38 -7.96
CA LYS A 136 -16.26 4.86 -8.76
C LYS A 136 -16.51 6.36 -8.54
N ASP A 137 -16.53 6.80 -7.29
CA ASP A 137 -16.78 8.19 -6.94
C ASP A 137 -15.62 9.09 -7.40
N SER A 138 -14.38 8.63 -7.28
CA SER A 138 -13.19 9.34 -7.77
C SER A 138 -13.23 9.51 -9.28
N PHE A 139 -13.64 8.48 -10.03
CA PHE A 139 -13.76 8.57 -11.49
C PHE A 139 -14.79 9.64 -11.89
N TRP A 140 -15.96 9.65 -11.27
CA TRP A 140 -17.00 10.63 -11.56
C TRP A 140 -16.61 12.05 -11.14
N ALA A 141 -15.92 12.20 -10.01
CA ALA A 141 -15.43 13.50 -9.54
C ALA A 141 -14.41 14.10 -10.51
N VAL A 142 -13.42 13.29 -10.94
CA VAL A 142 -12.39 13.73 -11.90
C VAL A 142 -13.03 14.08 -13.25
N PHE A 143 -13.88 13.21 -13.79
CA PHE A 143 -14.54 13.44 -15.06
C PHE A 143 -15.44 14.70 -15.01
N GLY A 144 -16.24 14.82 -13.96
CA GLY A 144 -17.11 15.98 -13.76
C GLY A 144 -16.31 17.28 -13.65
N SER A 145 -15.20 17.30 -12.93
CA SER A 145 -14.35 18.48 -12.80
C SER A 145 -13.73 18.88 -14.14
N LEU A 146 -13.30 17.92 -14.95
CA LEU A 146 -12.76 18.20 -16.29
C LEU A 146 -13.82 18.82 -17.22
N VAL A 147 -15.05 18.31 -17.18
CA VAL A 147 -16.17 18.86 -17.96
C VAL A 147 -16.46 20.30 -17.55
N VAL A 148 -16.53 20.58 -16.24
CA VAL A 148 -16.76 21.95 -15.73
C VAL A 148 -15.66 22.91 -16.16
N VAL A 149 -14.39 22.50 -16.03
CA VAL A 149 -13.26 23.31 -16.47
C VAL A 149 -13.30 23.56 -17.97
N PHE A 150 -13.60 22.53 -18.75
CA PHE A 150 -13.73 22.65 -20.20
C PHE A 150 -14.84 23.64 -20.62
N LEU A 151 -16.02 23.54 -19.98
CA LEU A 151 -17.14 24.47 -20.24
C LEU A 151 -16.82 25.90 -19.80
N TYR A 152 -16.01 26.07 -18.75
CA TYR A 152 -15.59 27.41 -18.29
C TYR A 152 -14.62 28.06 -19.28
N ILE A 153 -13.76 27.31 -19.94
CA ILE A 153 -12.76 27.81 -20.89
C ILE A 153 -13.38 28.07 -22.28
N LEU A 154 -14.46 27.41 -22.63
CA LEU A 154 -15.13 27.51 -23.94
C LEU A 154 -15.99 28.75 -24.03
#